data_291b3188dac79789fd25028678e880e2
#
_entry.id   291b3188dac79789fd25028678e880e2
#
_cell.length_a   1.000
_cell.length_b   1.000
_cell.length_c   1.000
_cell.angle_alpha   90.00
_cell.angle_beta   90.00
_cell.angle_gamma   90.00
#
_symmetry.space_group_name_H-M   'P 1'
#
loop_
_entity.id
_entity.type
_entity.pdbx_description
1 polymer ?
#
loop_
_entity_poly.entity_id
_entity_poly.type
_entity_poly.pdbx_seq_one_letter_code
_entity_poly.pdbx_strand_id
1 'polypeptide(L)'
;MENKGSFIVNVLFWLFITSICSLPVLYAKTPFSGYHMLVFFGYYGIINVSIFYINYTLLIPQLIKKRKQYWVYILAITTLIVLMSAVKTIIGTLNPEVVLNYTDGATTKKVYEKISTYVIRAIFMSGFFVVISCLLKFAADWFANERVNRHLETEKKDMELQFLKSQLNPHFLFNSLNNIYSLAYQKSDKTADAVLKLSEIMRYMIYESNDGWVSLSKEIEYLQSYIELQKLRFKDGAAVDFTLNGEIDGQMIVPLILISFVENAFKHGVANDPNDPIKINIIANKKILHFSITNKKHNHNKDEMGGVGLSNVERRLQLLYPGRYKLNIVNSTSHYTSELMLDI
;
A
#
# COMPACT_ATOMS: atom_id res chain seq x y z
N MET A 1 -20.81 -0.51 13.19
CA MET A 1 -20.47 -0.18 14.60
C MET A 1 -19.76 1.18 14.77
N GLU A 2 -19.22 1.79 13.70
CA GLU A 2 -18.52 3.10 13.74
C GLU A 2 -19.41 4.30 14.12
N ASN A 3 -20.69 4.25 13.81
CA ASN A 3 -21.62 5.38 14.09
C ASN A 3 -21.95 5.60 15.57
N LYS A 4 -21.91 4.56 16.40
CA LYS A 4 -22.28 4.69 17.83
C LYS A 4 -21.17 5.37 18.66
N GLY A 5 -19.90 5.08 18.38
CA GLY A 5 -18.76 5.70 19.07
C GLY A 5 -18.64 7.19 18.76
N SER A 6 -18.81 7.58 17.51
CA SER A 6 -18.81 8.99 17.09
C SER A 6 -19.96 9.80 17.71
N PHE A 7 -21.15 9.20 17.81
CA PHE A 7 -22.28 9.83 18.46
C PHE A 7 -22.06 10.09 19.95
N ILE A 8 -21.53 9.09 20.67
CA ILE A 8 -21.25 9.23 22.12
C ILE A 8 -20.19 10.34 22.35
N VAL A 9 -19.12 10.37 21.56
CA VAL A 9 -18.07 11.40 21.65
C VAL A 9 -18.67 12.81 21.42
N ASN A 10 -19.52 12.96 20.42
CA ASN A 10 -20.21 14.24 20.16
C ASN A 10 -21.12 14.66 21.32
N VAL A 11 -21.88 13.73 21.87
CA VAL A 11 -22.78 14.03 23.03
C VAL A 11 -21.94 14.44 24.24
N LEU A 12 -20.89 13.71 24.57
CA LEU A 12 -19.98 14.03 25.69
C LEU A 12 -19.30 15.39 25.49
N PHE A 13 -18.86 15.69 24.26
CA PHE A 13 -18.27 16.98 23.92
C PHE A 13 -19.26 18.13 24.19
N TRP A 14 -20.48 18.04 23.70
CA TRP A 14 -21.48 19.10 23.91
C TRP A 14 -21.93 19.21 25.36
N LEU A 15 -22.01 18.10 26.12
CA LEU A 15 -22.27 18.11 27.55
C LEU A 15 -21.14 18.83 28.32
N PHE A 16 -19.88 18.58 27.92
CA PHE A 16 -18.72 19.24 28.52
C PHE A 16 -18.74 20.77 28.24
N ILE A 17 -18.96 21.17 27.00
CA ILE A 17 -19.06 22.58 26.61
C ILE A 17 -20.20 23.30 27.34
N THR A 18 -21.38 22.68 27.40
CA THR A 18 -22.54 23.26 28.12
C THR A 18 -22.27 23.36 29.61
N SER A 19 -21.59 22.38 30.22
CA SER A 19 -21.19 22.43 31.64
C SER A 19 -20.25 23.60 31.90
N ILE A 20 -19.20 23.81 31.08
CA ILE A 20 -18.28 24.95 31.21
C ILE A 20 -19.02 26.27 31.03
N CYS A 21 -19.88 26.38 30.03
CA CYS A 21 -20.67 27.61 29.78
C CYS A 21 -21.67 27.91 30.90
N SER A 22 -22.09 26.91 31.68
CA SER A 22 -22.99 27.09 32.82
C SER A 22 -22.28 27.56 34.11
N LEU A 23 -20.95 27.41 34.22
CA LEU A 23 -20.21 27.83 35.43
C LEU A 23 -20.45 29.29 35.83
N PRO A 24 -20.39 30.29 34.91
CA PRO A 24 -20.66 31.68 35.30
C PRO A 24 -22.06 31.91 35.85
N VAL A 25 -23.03 31.10 35.38
CA VAL A 25 -24.43 31.15 35.83
C VAL A 25 -24.57 30.64 37.26
N LEU A 26 -23.83 29.56 37.62
CA LEU A 26 -23.86 28.97 38.97
C LEU A 26 -23.21 29.89 40.02
N TYR A 27 -22.24 30.72 39.58
CA TYR A 27 -21.55 31.67 40.47
C TYR A 27 -22.17 33.06 40.46
N ALA A 28 -23.18 33.33 39.60
CA ALA A 28 -23.88 34.63 39.55
C ALA A 28 -24.71 34.82 40.83
N LYS A 29 -24.51 35.98 41.50
CA LYS A 29 -25.26 36.37 42.70
C LYS A 29 -26.70 36.85 42.38
N THR A 30 -27.07 36.93 41.12
CA THR A 30 -28.41 37.33 40.66
C THR A 30 -29.27 36.12 40.34
N PRO A 31 -30.56 36.11 40.63
CA PRO A 31 -31.45 34.99 40.30
C PRO A 31 -31.56 34.87 38.76
N PHE A 32 -31.11 33.77 38.22
CA PHE A 32 -31.23 33.44 36.80
C PHE A 32 -32.70 33.03 36.51
N SER A 33 -33.42 33.80 35.71
CA SER A 33 -34.76 33.43 35.28
C SER A 33 -34.69 32.46 34.09
N GLY A 34 -35.83 31.73 33.85
CA GLY A 34 -35.94 30.86 32.67
C GLY A 34 -35.67 31.56 31.34
N TYR A 35 -35.92 32.90 31.28
CA TYR A 35 -35.63 33.70 30.11
C TYR A 35 -34.16 33.90 29.87
N HIS A 36 -33.35 34.08 30.91
CA HIS A 36 -31.88 34.10 30.80
C HIS A 36 -31.33 32.81 30.23
N MET A 37 -31.88 31.68 30.69
CA MET A 37 -31.53 30.35 30.17
C MET A 37 -31.85 30.22 28.67
N LEU A 38 -33.05 30.69 28.26
CA LEU A 38 -33.42 30.66 26.86
C LEU A 38 -32.49 31.48 25.97
N VAL A 39 -32.10 32.68 26.41
CA VAL A 39 -31.21 33.54 25.63
C VAL A 39 -29.81 32.94 25.53
N PHE A 40 -29.18 32.55 26.64
CA PHE A 40 -27.81 32.05 26.65
C PHE A 40 -27.64 30.66 26.05
N PHE A 41 -28.50 29.72 26.41
CA PHE A 41 -28.40 28.34 25.92
C PHE A 41 -29.22 28.10 24.67
N GLY A 42 -30.39 28.75 24.52
CA GLY A 42 -31.20 28.67 23.30
C GLY A 42 -30.54 29.42 22.14
N TYR A 43 -30.64 30.74 22.14
CA TYR A 43 -30.19 31.52 20.97
C TYR A 43 -28.70 31.47 20.74
N TYR A 44 -27.88 31.76 21.77
CA TYR A 44 -26.42 31.73 21.58
C TYR A 44 -25.88 30.30 21.44
N GLY A 45 -26.50 29.34 22.10
CA GLY A 45 -26.15 27.92 21.94
C GLY A 45 -26.34 27.46 20.51
N ILE A 46 -27.48 27.72 19.89
CA ILE A 46 -27.78 27.38 18.49
C ILE A 46 -26.78 28.05 17.55
N ILE A 47 -26.46 29.34 17.74
CA ILE A 47 -25.50 30.05 16.90
C ILE A 47 -24.11 29.42 16.99
N ASN A 48 -23.63 29.12 18.18
CA ASN A 48 -22.32 28.51 18.40
C ASN A 48 -22.22 27.09 17.81
N VAL A 49 -23.25 26.28 18.01
CA VAL A 49 -23.39 24.95 17.40
C VAL A 49 -23.39 25.05 15.87
N SER A 50 -24.12 26.03 15.33
CA SER A 50 -24.17 26.26 13.88
C SER A 50 -22.79 26.64 13.30
N ILE A 51 -22.06 27.57 13.96
CA ILE A 51 -20.68 27.94 13.58
C ILE A 51 -19.79 26.69 13.54
N PHE A 52 -19.84 25.90 14.61
CA PHE A 52 -19.04 24.69 14.72
C PHE A 52 -19.34 23.70 13.59
N TYR A 53 -20.61 23.34 13.39
CA TYR A 53 -20.95 22.32 12.38
C TYR A 53 -20.81 22.81 10.95
N ILE A 54 -21.11 24.07 10.63
CA ILE A 54 -20.86 24.63 9.30
C ILE A 54 -19.36 24.53 8.97
N ASN A 55 -18.49 24.91 9.89
CA ASN A 55 -17.06 24.78 9.67
C ASN A 55 -16.61 23.31 9.58
N TYR A 56 -17.03 22.46 10.52
CA TYR A 56 -16.62 21.07 10.64
C TYR A 56 -17.06 20.19 9.46
N THR A 57 -18.33 20.36 9.00
CA THR A 57 -18.95 19.46 7.99
C THR A 57 -18.93 20.02 6.58
N LEU A 58 -18.89 21.34 6.41
CA LEU A 58 -18.97 21.98 5.10
C LEU A 58 -17.66 22.69 4.69
N LEU A 59 -17.20 23.67 5.46
CA LEU A 59 -16.09 24.52 5.01
C LEU A 59 -14.77 23.76 4.93
N ILE A 60 -14.38 23.06 5.98
CA ILE A 60 -13.13 22.31 6.00
C ILE A 60 -13.13 21.19 4.94
N PRO A 61 -14.14 20.28 4.87
CA PRO A 61 -14.12 19.21 3.89
C PRO A 61 -14.15 19.67 2.44
N GLN A 62 -14.96 20.70 2.13
CA GLN A 62 -15.13 21.16 0.76
C GLN A 62 -13.98 22.05 0.29
N LEU A 63 -13.58 23.03 1.09
CA LEU A 63 -12.63 24.05 0.67
C LEU A 63 -11.18 23.65 0.92
N ILE A 64 -10.88 23.04 2.06
CA ILE A 64 -9.50 22.63 2.40
C ILE A 64 -9.17 21.28 1.77
N LYS A 65 -9.98 20.23 2.04
CA LYS A 65 -9.65 18.87 1.62
C LYS A 65 -9.90 18.63 0.13
N LYS A 66 -11.10 18.93 -0.37
CA LYS A 66 -11.48 18.59 -1.74
C LYS A 66 -10.92 19.56 -2.76
N ARG A 67 -11.04 20.89 -2.52
CA ARG A 67 -10.67 21.93 -3.48
C ARG A 67 -9.31 22.55 -3.27
N LYS A 68 -8.70 22.38 -2.07
CA LYS A 68 -7.41 23.01 -1.66
C LYS A 68 -7.41 24.53 -1.83
N GLN A 69 -8.57 25.18 -1.65
CA GLN A 69 -8.78 26.61 -1.82
C GLN A 69 -8.65 27.34 -0.48
N TYR A 70 -7.46 27.46 0.06
CA TYR A 70 -7.20 28.00 1.40
C TYR A 70 -7.65 29.46 1.55
N TRP A 71 -7.45 30.28 0.53
CA TRP A 71 -7.88 31.69 0.56
C TRP A 71 -9.40 31.83 0.59
N VAL A 72 -10.11 31.01 -0.18
CA VAL A 72 -11.58 30.96 -0.16
C VAL A 72 -12.08 30.51 1.20
N TYR A 73 -11.40 29.55 1.84
CA TYR A 73 -11.72 29.11 3.19
C TYR A 73 -11.54 30.26 4.20
N ILE A 74 -10.43 31.01 4.17
CA ILE A 74 -10.19 32.15 5.06
C ILE A 74 -11.28 33.20 4.88
N LEU A 75 -11.65 33.53 3.65
CA LEU A 75 -12.73 34.50 3.38
C LEU A 75 -14.08 33.97 3.89
N ALA A 76 -14.41 32.72 3.66
CA ALA A 76 -15.67 32.13 4.10
C ALA A 76 -15.79 32.09 5.63
N ILE A 77 -14.71 31.71 6.33
CA ILE A 77 -14.73 31.64 7.80
C ILE A 77 -14.78 33.02 8.45
N THR A 78 -14.06 34.02 7.91
CA THR A 78 -14.13 35.41 8.39
C THR A 78 -15.53 35.99 8.17
N THR A 79 -16.14 35.73 7.02
CA THR A 79 -17.52 36.13 6.73
C THR A 79 -18.50 35.47 7.70
N LEU A 80 -18.33 34.15 7.98
CA LEU A 80 -19.16 33.43 8.94
C LEU A 80 -19.05 34.03 10.36
N ILE A 81 -17.83 34.31 10.82
CA ILE A 81 -17.60 34.93 12.16
C ILE A 81 -18.29 36.30 12.24
N VAL A 82 -18.11 37.16 11.24
CA VAL A 82 -18.70 38.48 11.20
C VAL A 82 -20.22 38.41 11.20
N LEU A 83 -20.81 37.56 10.32
CA LEU A 83 -22.26 37.38 10.22
C LEU A 83 -22.87 36.89 11.54
N MET A 84 -22.30 35.88 12.11
CA MET A 84 -22.80 35.26 13.36
C MET A 84 -22.62 36.18 14.58
N SER A 85 -21.51 36.98 14.60
CA SER A 85 -21.31 37.99 15.63
C SER A 85 -22.30 39.13 15.49
N ALA A 86 -22.66 39.55 14.27
CA ALA A 86 -23.71 40.53 14.03
C ALA A 86 -25.07 40.03 14.54
N VAL A 87 -25.43 38.76 14.25
CA VAL A 87 -26.67 38.16 14.76
C VAL A 87 -26.69 38.16 16.30
N LYS A 88 -25.56 37.76 16.93
CA LYS A 88 -25.44 37.82 18.40
C LYS A 88 -25.63 39.25 18.94
N THR A 89 -25.06 40.23 18.25
CA THR A 89 -25.18 41.63 18.64
C THR A 89 -26.63 42.11 18.54
N ILE A 90 -27.35 41.75 17.47
CA ILE A 90 -28.78 42.07 17.33
C ILE A 90 -29.58 41.43 18.48
N ILE A 91 -29.37 40.17 18.80
CA ILE A 91 -30.02 39.49 19.92
C ILE A 91 -29.70 40.20 21.24
N GLY A 92 -28.44 40.61 21.45
CA GLY A 92 -28.02 41.31 22.64
C GLY A 92 -28.70 42.69 22.78
N THR A 93 -28.84 43.45 21.71
CA THR A 93 -29.50 44.74 21.72
C THR A 93 -31.03 44.64 21.91
N LEU A 94 -31.64 43.56 21.45
CA LEU A 94 -33.06 43.25 21.70
C LEU A 94 -33.31 42.75 23.13
N ASN A 95 -32.29 42.28 23.83
CA ASN A 95 -32.39 41.74 25.20
C ASN A 95 -31.37 42.42 26.15
N PRO A 96 -31.37 43.76 26.28
CA PRO A 96 -30.29 44.46 26.99
C PRO A 96 -30.25 44.11 28.49
N GLU A 97 -31.38 43.86 29.12
CA GLU A 97 -31.47 43.48 30.52
C GLU A 97 -30.79 42.11 30.82
N VAL A 98 -30.76 41.23 29.87
CA VAL A 98 -30.18 39.87 30.03
C VAL A 98 -28.74 39.84 29.63
N VAL A 99 -28.37 40.50 28.55
CA VAL A 99 -27.08 40.34 27.86
C VAL A 99 -26.08 41.45 28.19
N LEU A 100 -26.56 42.69 28.27
CA LEU A 100 -25.72 43.85 28.42
C LEU A 100 -25.64 44.34 29.86
N ASN A 101 -26.53 43.88 30.75
CA ASN A 101 -26.59 44.29 32.13
C ASN A 101 -25.73 43.36 33.01
N TYR A 102 -24.81 43.94 33.78
CA TYR A 102 -24.08 43.20 34.81
C TYR A 102 -24.09 43.99 36.13
N THR A 103 -24.01 43.29 37.24
CA THR A 103 -23.95 43.92 38.55
C THR A 103 -22.48 44.12 38.94
N ASP A 104 -22.06 45.37 39.16
CA ASP A 104 -20.77 45.66 39.72
C ASP A 104 -20.71 45.13 41.13
N GLY A 105 -19.81 44.17 41.39
CA GLY A 105 -19.66 43.47 42.66
C GLY A 105 -19.28 44.41 43.86
N ALA A 106 -18.75 45.58 43.56
CA ALA A 106 -18.33 46.58 44.56
C ALA A 106 -19.45 47.52 44.99
N THR A 107 -20.38 47.86 44.08
CA THR A 107 -21.37 48.92 44.29
C THR A 107 -22.82 48.47 44.22
N THR A 108 -23.09 47.17 43.91
CA THR A 108 -24.42 46.63 43.60
C THR A 108 -25.22 47.41 42.55
N LYS A 109 -24.54 48.26 41.79
CA LYS A 109 -25.15 49.11 40.79
C LYS A 109 -25.21 48.39 39.46
N LYS A 110 -26.38 48.42 38.80
CA LYS A 110 -26.53 47.89 37.43
C LYS A 110 -25.73 48.76 36.45
N VAL A 111 -24.78 48.21 35.77
CA VAL A 111 -23.97 48.87 34.74
C VAL A 111 -24.21 48.19 33.41
N TYR A 112 -24.48 48.99 32.36
CA TYR A 112 -24.60 48.46 31.02
C TYR A 112 -23.23 48.36 30.35
N GLU A 113 -22.92 47.17 29.81
CA GLU A 113 -21.72 46.97 29.01
C GLU A 113 -21.76 47.79 27.73
N LYS A 114 -20.63 48.43 27.33
CA LYS A 114 -20.55 49.14 26.07
C LYS A 114 -20.75 48.15 24.91
N ILE A 115 -21.55 48.51 23.91
CA ILE A 115 -21.82 47.66 22.72
C ILE A 115 -20.51 47.24 22.03
N SER A 116 -19.50 48.12 21.99
CA SER A 116 -18.18 47.80 21.40
C SER A 116 -17.49 46.63 22.12
N THR A 117 -17.51 46.61 23.45
CA THR A 117 -16.93 45.50 24.24
C THR A 117 -17.68 44.20 24.02
N TYR A 118 -19.00 44.31 23.96
CA TYR A 118 -19.85 43.16 23.66
C TYR A 118 -19.60 42.54 22.26
N VAL A 119 -19.46 43.37 21.22
CA VAL A 119 -19.12 42.94 19.85
C VAL A 119 -17.78 42.21 19.81
N ILE A 120 -16.77 42.80 20.48
CA ILE A 120 -15.44 42.13 20.58
C ILE A 120 -15.55 40.75 21.22
N ARG A 121 -16.32 40.63 22.32
CA ARG A 121 -16.57 39.38 23.00
C ARG A 121 -17.32 38.36 22.10
N ALA A 122 -18.30 38.83 21.34
CA ALA A 122 -19.06 37.99 20.40
C ALA A 122 -18.19 37.44 19.26
N ILE A 123 -17.26 38.27 18.72
CA ILE A 123 -16.29 37.86 17.72
C ILE A 123 -15.32 36.81 18.31
N PHE A 124 -14.80 37.07 19.51
CA PHE A 124 -13.86 36.17 20.19
C PHE A 124 -14.48 34.80 20.45
N MET A 125 -15.73 34.77 20.94
CA MET A 125 -16.47 33.52 21.16
C MET A 125 -16.77 32.78 19.86
N SER A 126 -17.11 33.50 18.79
CA SER A 126 -17.32 32.85 17.48
C SER A 126 -16.02 32.25 16.94
N GLY A 127 -14.89 32.96 17.08
CA GLY A 127 -13.56 32.47 16.73
C GLY A 127 -13.16 31.23 17.55
N PHE A 128 -13.48 31.21 18.83
CA PHE A 128 -13.21 30.05 19.70
C PHE A 128 -13.88 28.77 19.19
N PHE A 129 -15.15 28.84 18.79
CA PHE A 129 -15.86 27.65 18.23
C PHE A 129 -15.31 27.24 16.87
N VAL A 130 -14.81 28.18 16.07
CA VAL A 130 -14.09 27.89 14.83
C VAL A 130 -12.80 27.12 15.12
N VAL A 131 -11.98 27.63 16.06
CA VAL A 131 -10.71 26.96 16.44
C VAL A 131 -10.96 25.54 16.95
N ILE A 132 -11.94 25.35 17.85
CA ILE A 132 -12.29 24.03 18.35
C ILE A 132 -12.74 23.11 17.20
N SER A 133 -13.58 23.61 16.28
CA SER A 133 -14.04 22.79 15.15
C SER A 133 -12.87 22.38 14.23
N CYS A 134 -11.89 23.27 14.01
CA CYS A 134 -10.67 22.96 13.27
C CYS A 134 -9.84 21.90 13.98
N LEU A 135 -9.56 22.08 15.28
CA LEU A 135 -8.74 21.13 16.06
C LEU A 135 -9.37 19.72 16.06
N LEU A 136 -10.68 19.64 16.32
CA LEU A 136 -11.38 18.36 16.34
C LEU A 136 -11.44 17.72 14.95
N LYS A 137 -11.65 18.52 13.89
CA LYS A 137 -11.65 18.00 12.53
C LYS A 137 -10.28 17.45 12.12
N PHE A 138 -9.22 18.23 12.37
CA PHE A 138 -7.87 17.78 12.05
C PHE A 138 -7.45 16.55 12.87
N ALA A 139 -7.80 16.51 14.16
CA ALA A 139 -7.54 15.33 14.99
C ALA A 139 -8.27 14.08 14.46
N ALA A 140 -9.58 14.20 14.15
CA ALA A 140 -10.36 13.10 13.59
C ALA A 140 -9.78 12.60 12.25
N ASP A 141 -9.39 13.53 11.37
CA ASP A 141 -8.80 13.21 10.08
C ASP A 141 -7.41 12.59 10.21
N TRP A 142 -6.61 13.06 11.16
CA TRP A 142 -5.28 12.49 11.44
C TRP A 142 -5.38 11.06 11.91
N PHE A 143 -6.25 10.75 12.87
CA PHE A 143 -6.48 9.37 13.32
C PHE A 143 -7.03 8.47 12.21
N ALA A 144 -7.90 9.00 11.34
CA ALA A 144 -8.42 8.25 10.21
C ALA A 144 -7.31 7.91 9.20
N ASN A 145 -6.46 8.89 8.84
CA ASN A 145 -5.33 8.69 7.94
C ASN A 145 -4.29 7.73 8.51
N GLU A 146 -4.00 7.83 9.82
CA GLU A 146 -3.06 6.93 10.49
C GLU A 146 -3.52 5.47 10.41
N ARG A 147 -4.82 5.20 10.57
CA ARG A 147 -5.37 3.84 10.40
C ARG A 147 -5.20 3.32 8.98
N VAL A 148 -5.49 4.17 7.98
CA VAL A 148 -5.31 3.81 6.56
C VAL A 148 -3.84 3.53 6.26
N ASN A 149 -2.92 4.38 6.73
CA ASN A 149 -1.48 4.19 6.51
C ASN A 149 -0.98 2.88 7.13
N ARG A 150 -1.38 2.56 8.36
CA ARG A 150 -1.02 1.28 9.00
C ARG A 150 -1.56 0.07 8.24
N HIS A 151 -2.77 0.18 7.70
CA HIS A 151 -3.34 -0.89 6.88
C HIS A 151 -2.54 -1.11 5.59
N LEU A 152 -2.20 -0.01 4.88
CA LEU A 152 -1.37 -0.07 3.67
C LEU A 152 0.04 -0.61 3.95
N GLU A 153 0.65 -0.26 5.08
CA GLU A 153 1.94 -0.83 5.48
C GLU A 153 1.86 -2.35 5.72
N THR A 154 0.78 -2.81 6.34
CA THR A 154 0.56 -4.25 6.56
C THR A 154 0.36 -4.98 5.24
N GLU A 155 -0.50 -4.46 4.36
CA GLU A 155 -0.71 -5.03 3.02
C GLU A 155 0.59 -5.07 2.20
N LYS A 156 1.40 -4.00 2.27
CA LYS A 156 2.71 -3.96 1.60
C LYS A 156 3.63 -5.07 2.10
N LYS A 157 3.73 -5.25 3.42
CA LYS A 157 4.53 -6.33 4.03
C LYS A 157 4.03 -7.72 3.63
N ASP A 158 2.72 -7.92 3.60
CA ASP A 158 2.13 -9.19 3.17
C ASP A 158 2.41 -9.47 1.68
N MET A 159 2.32 -8.46 0.83
CA MET A 159 2.70 -8.59 -0.59
C MET A 159 4.19 -8.89 -0.76
N GLU A 160 5.07 -8.24 0.00
CA GLU A 160 6.51 -8.52 0.00
C GLU A 160 6.79 -9.96 0.45
N LEU A 161 6.13 -10.43 1.51
CA LEU A 161 6.24 -11.82 1.98
C LEU A 161 5.72 -12.83 0.95
N GLN A 162 4.60 -12.54 0.30
CA GLN A 162 4.08 -13.40 -0.78
C GLN A 162 5.02 -13.41 -1.98
N PHE A 163 5.58 -12.27 -2.34
CA PHE A 163 6.58 -12.17 -3.41
C PHE A 163 7.82 -13.00 -3.09
N LEU A 164 8.39 -12.88 -1.88
CA LEU A 164 9.52 -13.69 -1.43
C LEU A 164 9.19 -15.19 -1.43
N LYS A 165 8.01 -15.57 -0.94
CA LYS A 165 7.55 -16.98 -0.98
C LYS A 165 7.36 -17.49 -2.41
N SER A 166 6.94 -16.65 -3.34
CA SER A 166 6.75 -17.03 -4.74
C SER A 166 8.06 -17.24 -5.51
N GLN A 167 9.15 -16.61 -5.04
CA GLN A 167 10.49 -16.84 -5.59
C GLN A 167 11.03 -18.24 -5.25
N LEU A 168 10.58 -18.83 -4.15
CA LEU A 168 10.86 -20.21 -3.81
C LEU A 168 9.81 -21.07 -4.53
N ASN A 169 10.21 -21.83 -5.56
CA ASN A 169 9.33 -22.85 -6.15
C ASN A 169 9.18 -24.04 -5.17
N PRO A 170 8.13 -24.09 -4.30
CA PRO A 170 8.06 -25.11 -3.24
C PRO A 170 8.01 -26.52 -3.82
N HIS A 171 7.33 -26.67 -4.94
CA HIS A 171 7.20 -27.96 -5.62
C HIS A 171 8.57 -28.48 -6.14
N PHE A 172 9.40 -27.57 -6.67
CA PHE A 172 10.76 -27.93 -7.08
C PHE A 172 11.60 -28.36 -5.86
N LEU A 173 11.54 -27.61 -4.76
CA LEU A 173 12.29 -27.94 -3.53
C LEU A 173 11.87 -29.28 -2.95
N PHE A 174 10.56 -29.55 -2.82
CA PHE A 174 10.07 -30.83 -2.33
C PHE A 174 10.48 -31.98 -3.23
N ASN A 175 10.38 -31.86 -4.54
CA ASN A 175 10.80 -32.89 -5.50
C ASN A 175 12.32 -33.11 -5.44
N SER A 176 13.12 -32.06 -5.29
CA SER A 176 14.57 -32.19 -5.17
C SER A 176 14.98 -32.88 -3.88
N LEU A 177 14.35 -32.52 -2.75
CA LEU A 177 14.56 -33.22 -1.46
C LEU A 177 14.16 -34.70 -1.52
N ASN A 178 13.02 -35.03 -2.15
CA ASN A 178 12.60 -36.43 -2.33
C ASN A 178 13.61 -37.21 -3.18
N ASN A 179 14.17 -36.60 -4.22
CA ASN A 179 15.22 -37.24 -5.03
C ASN A 179 16.50 -37.45 -4.23
N ILE A 180 16.95 -36.48 -3.47
CA ILE A 180 18.12 -36.58 -2.59
C ILE A 180 17.89 -37.69 -1.56
N TYR A 181 16.71 -37.74 -0.95
CA TYR A 181 16.34 -38.83 -0.03
C TYR A 181 16.45 -40.19 -0.71
N SER A 182 15.96 -40.33 -1.94
CA SER A 182 16.07 -41.59 -2.71
C SER A 182 17.51 -41.97 -2.99
N LEU A 183 18.36 -41.01 -3.38
CA LEU A 183 19.80 -41.22 -3.57
C LEU A 183 20.48 -41.66 -2.27
N ALA A 184 20.15 -41.03 -1.17
CA ALA A 184 20.69 -41.35 0.16
C ALA A 184 20.24 -42.75 0.62
N TYR A 185 18.98 -43.08 0.41
CA TYR A 185 18.45 -44.42 0.72
C TYR A 185 19.16 -45.53 -0.08
N GLN A 186 19.48 -45.25 -1.35
CA GLN A 186 20.23 -46.14 -2.25
C GLN A 186 21.75 -46.13 -1.98
N LYS A 187 22.23 -45.33 -1.00
CA LYS A 187 23.64 -45.14 -0.69
C LYS A 187 24.47 -44.71 -1.93
N SER A 188 23.87 -43.85 -2.76
CA SER A 188 24.52 -43.34 -3.98
C SER A 188 25.63 -42.37 -3.68
N ASP A 189 26.78 -42.49 -4.33
CA ASP A 189 27.89 -41.52 -4.21
C ASP A 189 27.52 -40.12 -4.70
N LYS A 190 26.45 -40.02 -5.52
CA LYS A 190 25.93 -38.74 -6.02
C LYS A 190 25.13 -37.93 -4.99
N THR A 191 24.89 -38.47 -3.78
CA THR A 191 24.05 -37.82 -2.76
C THR A 191 24.66 -36.47 -2.30
N ALA A 192 25.96 -36.46 -2.04
CA ALA A 192 26.64 -35.24 -1.58
C ALA A 192 26.61 -34.11 -2.63
N ASP A 193 26.84 -34.45 -3.90
CA ASP A 193 26.77 -33.50 -5.01
C ASP A 193 25.35 -32.92 -5.18
N ALA A 194 24.33 -33.77 -5.04
CA ALA A 194 22.94 -33.34 -5.13
C ALA A 194 22.57 -32.34 -4.02
N VAL A 195 23.05 -32.58 -2.77
CA VAL A 195 22.84 -31.64 -1.64
C VAL A 195 23.56 -30.31 -1.91
N LEU A 196 24.81 -30.38 -2.41
CA LEU A 196 25.59 -29.19 -2.74
C LEU A 196 24.87 -28.34 -3.81
N LYS A 197 24.42 -28.98 -4.91
CA LYS A 197 23.70 -28.29 -5.99
C LYS A 197 22.38 -27.67 -5.51
N LEU A 198 21.63 -28.35 -4.67
CA LEU A 198 20.42 -27.80 -4.07
C LEU A 198 20.74 -26.57 -3.19
N SER A 199 21.82 -26.63 -2.42
CA SER A 199 22.27 -25.51 -1.58
C SER A 199 22.68 -24.30 -2.42
N GLU A 200 23.38 -24.48 -3.54
CA GLU A 200 23.74 -23.41 -4.48
C GLU A 200 22.50 -22.73 -5.07
N ILE A 201 21.54 -23.52 -5.54
CA ILE A 201 20.26 -23.06 -6.06
C ILE A 201 19.50 -22.25 -5.02
N MET A 202 19.40 -22.75 -3.78
CA MET A 202 18.69 -22.06 -2.69
C MET A 202 19.39 -20.74 -2.32
N ARG A 203 20.72 -20.73 -2.25
CA ARG A 203 21.50 -19.50 -1.97
C ARG A 203 21.26 -18.43 -3.02
N TYR A 204 21.28 -18.80 -4.30
CA TYR A 204 20.97 -17.87 -5.37
C TYR A 204 19.57 -17.29 -5.24
N MET A 205 18.54 -18.14 -5.06
CA MET A 205 17.14 -17.71 -4.93
C MET A 205 16.87 -16.82 -3.71
N ILE A 206 17.57 -17.03 -2.59
CA ILE A 206 17.31 -16.30 -1.34
C ILE A 206 18.11 -14.99 -1.28
N TYR A 207 19.35 -15.00 -1.71
CA TYR A 207 20.28 -13.89 -1.47
C TYR A 207 20.62 -13.09 -2.72
N GLU A 208 20.81 -13.74 -3.87
CA GLU A 208 21.36 -13.09 -5.06
C GLU A 208 20.26 -12.56 -6.00
N SER A 209 19.09 -13.19 -6.00
CA SER A 209 17.96 -12.77 -6.85
C SER A 209 17.16 -11.57 -6.32
N ASN A 210 17.51 -11.03 -5.15
CA ASN A 210 16.75 -9.93 -4.51
C ASN A 210 17.16 -8.52 -4.98
N ASP A 211 18.33 -8.35 -5.60
CA ASP A 211 18.90 -7.03 -5.94
C ASP A 211 18.33 -6.43 -7.25
N GLY A 212 17.27 -7.00 -7.80
CA GLY A 212 16.65 -6.53 -9.03
C GLY A 212 17.39 -6.85 -10.31
N TRP A 213 18.73 -6.83 -10.31
CA TRP A 213 19.64 -7.16 -11.41
C TRP A 213 20.79 -8.01 -10.91
N VAL A 214 21.17 -9.05 -11.69
CA VAL A 214 22.29 -9.93 -11.38
C VAL A 214 23.23 -10.03 -12.58
N SER A 215 24.50 -10.43 -12.36
CA SER A 215 25.39 -10.69 -13.47
C SER A 215 24.91 -11.89 -14.29
N LEU A 216 25.05 -11.80 -15.61
CA LEU A 216 24.67 -12.90 -16.52
C LEU A 216 25.42 -14.18 -16.17
N SER A 217 26.68 -14.09 -15.72
CA SER A 217 27.46 -15.23 -15.26
C SER A 217 26.81 -15.99 -14.11
N LYS A 218 26.26 -15.27 -13.11
CA LYS A 218 25.55 -15.90 -11.98
C LYS A 218 24.22 -16.54 -12.37
N GLU A 219 23.47 -15.93 -13.28
CA GLU A 219 22.25 -16.54 -13.81
C GLU A 219 22.58 -17.84 -14.58
N ILE A 220 23.68 -17.87 -15.34
CA ILE A 220 24.15 -19.05 -16.04
C ILE A 220 24.62 -20.15 -15.07
N GLU A 221 25.39 -19.80 -14.04
CA GLU A 221 25.81 -20.74 -12.98
C GLU A 221 24.61 -21.39 -12.28
N TYR A 222 23.60 -20.56 -11.99
CA TYR A 222 22.32 -21.05 -11.44
C TYR A 222 21.62 -22.02 -12.39
N LEU A 223 21.53 -21.71 -13.70
CA LEU A 223 20.96 -22.61 -14.70
C LEU A 223 21.72 -23.91 -14.79
N GLN A 224 23.04 -23.90 -14.76
CA GLN A 224 23.87 -25.11 -14.80
C GLN A 224 23.64 -25.97 -13.56
N SER A 225 23.63 -25.36 -12.36
CA SER A 225 23.36 -26.08 -11.11
C SER A 225 21.95 -26.70 -11.10
N TYR A 226 20.96 -26.01 -11.66
CA TYR A 226 19.61 -26.54 -11.84
C TYR A 226 19.58 -27.73 -12.80
N ILE A 227 20.22 -27.64 -13.97
CA ILE A 227 20.28 -28.69 -14.98
C ILE A 227 20.97 -29.94 -14.41
N GLU A 228 22.09 -29.78 -13.70
CA GLU A 228 22.80 -30.90 -13.06
C GLU A 228 21.91 -31.58 -12.01
N LEU A 229 21.21 -30.83 -11.17
CA LEU A 229 20.28 -31.40 -10.20
C LEU A 229 19.13 -32.15 -10.88
N GLN A 230 18.61 -31.63 -11.99
CA GLN A 230 17.56 -32.30 -12.78
C GLN A 230 18.07 -33.60 -13.45
N LYS A 231 19.32 -33.63 -13.93
CA LYS A 231 19.92 -34.83 -14.49
C LYS A 231 19.94 -35.99 -13.49
N LEU A 232 20.14 -35.71 -12.20
CA LEU A 232 20.14 -36.73 -11.14
C LEU A 232 18.78 -37.40 -10.90
N ARG A 233 17.70 -36.84 -11.41
CA ARG A 233 16.33 -37.41 -11.31
C ARG A 233 16.10 -38.59 -12.26
N PHE A 234 16.89 -38.69 -13.32
CA PHE A 234 16.75 -39.73 -14.31
C PHE A 234 17.78 -40.83 -14.08
N LYS A 235 17.37 -42.09 -14.11
CA LYS A 235 18.24 -43.25 -13.80
C LYS A 235 19.49 -43.29 -14.68
N ASP A 236 19.31 -42.96 -15.97
CA ASP A 236 20.39 -42.94 -16.97
C ASP A 236 20.89 -41.52 -17.27
N GLY A 237 20.52 -40.52 -16.41
CA GLY A 237 20.76 -39.12 -16.64
C GLY A 237 19.74 -38.49 -17.59
N ALA A 238 19.60 -37.16 -17.54
CA ALA A 238 18.83 -36.45 -18.56
C ALA A 238 19.70 -36.09 -19.75
N ALA A 239 19.19 -36.30 -20.95
CA ALA A 239 19.85 -35.88 -22.18
C ALA A 239 19.69 -34.39 -22.41
N VAL A 240 20.71 -33.62 -22.10
CA VAL A 240 20.74 -32.15 -22.24
C VAL A 240 22.01 -31.74 -22.95
N ASP A 241 21.85 -31.00 -24.04
CA ASP A 241 22.93 -30.37 -24.80
C ASP A 241 22.92 -28.86 -24.43
N PHE A 242 23.95 -28.44 -23.69
CA PHE A 242 24.08 -27.06 -23.20
C PHE A 242 25.26 -26.40 -23.87
N THR A 243 25.00 -25.38 -24.67
CA THR A 243 26.02 -24.62 -25.42
C THR A 243 26.03 -23.17 -24.95
N LEU A 244 27.23 -22.68 -24.63
CA LEU A 244 27.46 -21.30 -24.21
C LEU A 244 28.58 -20.69 -25.10
N ASN A 245 28.27 -19.61 -25.77
CA ASN A 245 29.19 -18.92 -26.68
C ASN A 245 29.22 -17.41 -26.43
N GLY A 246 30.34 -16.79 -26.65
CA GLY A 246 30.55 -15.34 -26.55
C GLY A 246 31.11 -14.86 -25.22
N GLU A 247 31.03 -13.56 -24.99
CA GLU A 247 31.53 -12.90 -23.77
C GLU A 247 30.39 -12.76 -22.77
N ILE A 248 30.60 -13.25 -21.54
CA ILE A 248 29.61 -13.21 -20.44
C ILE A 248 30.09 -12.40 -19.23
N ASP A 249 30.98 -11.47 -19.46
CA ASP A 249 31.59 -10.66 -18.38
C ASP A 249 30.96 -9.25 -18.35
N GLY A 250 30.45 -8.87 -17.19
CA GLY A 250 29.93 -7.53 -16.91
C GLY A 250 28.49 -7.25 -17.34
N GLN A 251 27.80 -8.15 -18.05
CA GLN A 251 26.39 -7.97 -18.38
C GLN A 251 25.50 -8.23 -17.17
N MET A 252 24.41 -7.45 -17.09
CA MET A 252 23.41 -7.58 -16.04
C MET A 252 22.07 -8.01 -16.61
N ILE A 253 21.40 -8.95 -15.96
CA ILE A 253 20.08 -9.49 -16.33
C ILE A 253 19.15 -9.46 -15.13
N VAL A 254 17.85 -9.36 -15.39
CA VAL A 254 16.86 -9.61 -14.33
C VAL A 254 16.89 -11.08 -13.93
N PRO A 255 17.02 -11.40 -12.64
CA PRO A 255 17.16 -12.78 -12.16
C PRO A 255 15.95 -13.65 -12.47
N LEU A 256 16.16 -14.96 -12.57
CA LEU A 256 15.13 -15.99 -12.71
C LEU A 256 14.25 -15.83 -13.97
N ILE A 257 14.75 -15.20 -15.04
CA ILE A 257 14.05 -15.16 -16.34
C ILE A 257 14.35 -16.40 -17.15
N LEU A 258 15.63 -16.76 -17.29
CA LEU A 258 16.06 -17.88 -18.14
C LEU A 258 15.61 -19.24 -17.58
N ILE A 259 15.61 -19.37 -16.26
CA ILE A 259 15.22 -20.62 -15.59
C ILE A 259 13.78 -21.03 -15.93
N SER A 260 12.88 -20.08 -16.10
CA SER A 260 11.48 -20.38 -16.38
C SER A 260 11.29 -21.15 -17.68
N PHE A 261 12.12 -20.92 -18.68
CA PHE A 261 12.12 -21.67 -19.94
C PHE A 261 12.71 -23.08 -19.75
N VAL A 262 13.77 -23.19 -18.94
CA VAL A 262 14.41 -24.49 -18.62
C VAL A 262 13.46 -25.36 -17.80
N GLU A 263 12.80 -24.79 -16.77
CA GLU A 263 11.77 -25.50 -16.00
C GLU A 263 10.64 -26.03 -16.90
N ASN A 264 10.19 -25.20 -17.85
CA ASN A 264 9.16 -25.57 -18.80
C ASN A 264 9.59 -26.75 -19.69
N ALA A 265 10.82 -26.74 -20.17
CA ALA A 265 11.36 -27.82 -20.99
C ALA A 265 11.49 -29.13 -20.23
N PHE A 266 11.94 -29.12 -18.97
CA PHE A 266 12.00 -30.33 -18.14
C PHE A 266 10.60 -30.85 -17.71
N LYS A 267 9.63 -29.94 -17.55
CA LYS A 267 8.26 -30.27 -17.13
C LYS A 267 7.45 -30.94 -18.25
N HIS A 268 7.57 -30.39 -19.46
CA HIS A 268 6.72 -30.77 -20.60
C HIS A 268 7.47 -31.52 -21.71
N GLY A 269 8.81 -31.53 -21.64
CA GLY A 269 9.66 -32.19 -22.61
C GLY A 269 10.07 -33.62 -22.24
N VAL A 270 10.44 -34.41 -23.24
CA VAL A 270 11.09 -35.70 -23.06
C VAL A 270 12.58 -35.44 -22.76
N ALA A 271 12.99 -35.69 -21.52
CA ALA A 271 14.35 -35.39 -21.08
C ALA A 271 15.30 -36.60 -21.08
N ASN A 272 14.81 -37.81 -21.39
CA ASN A 272 15.56 -39.06 -21.32
C ASN A 272 15.81 -39.70 -22.70
N ASP A 273 15.71 -38.97 -23.81
CA ASP A 273 16.00 -39.43 -25.14
C ASP A 273 17.39 -38.94 -25.59
N PRO A 274 18.43 -39.78 -25.61
CA PRO A 274 19.79 -39.35 -26.02
C PRO A 274 19.89 -38.97 -27.49
N ASN A 275 18.96 -39.43 -28.34
CA ASN A 275 18.95 -39.10 -29.76
C ASN A 275 18.29 -37.75 -30.03
N ASP A 276 17.51 -37.24 -29.07
CA ASP A 276 16.80 -35.98 -29.19
C ASP A 276 16.81 -35.22 -27.85
N PRO A 277 18.01 -34.70 -27.42
CA PRO A 277 18.20 -34.08 -26.13
C PRO A 277 17.50 -32.74 -26.04
N ILE A 278 17.24 -32.26 -24.80
CA ILE A 278 16.89 -30.84 -24.58
C ILE A 278 18.09 -29.99 -24.99
N LYS A 279 17.93 -29.15 -25.99
CA LYS A 279 18.99 -28.28 -26.51
C LYS A 279 18.85 -26.88 -25.91
N ILE A 280 19.86 -26.41 -25.22
CA ILE A 280 19.94 -25.08 -24.63
C ILE A 280 21.12 -24.37 -25.25
N ASN A 281 20.89 -23.26 -25.93
CA ASN A 281 21.94 -22.48 -26.53
C ASN A 281 21.88 -21.02 -26.03
N ILE A 282 23.00 -20.56 -25.51
CA ILE A 282 23.19 -19.21 -25.00
C ILE A 282 24.32 -18.54 -25.80
N ILE A 283 24.02 -17.44 -26.44
CA ILE A 283 25.01 -16.61 -27.14
C ILE A 283 24.90 -15.19 -26.57
N ALA A 284 26.00 -14.70 -26.01
CA ALA A 284 26.00 -13.36 -25.42
C ALA A 284 27.16 -12.52 -25.96
N ASN A 285 26.92 -11.24 -26.10
CA ASN A 285 27.94 -10.21 -26.30
C ASN A 285 27.67 -9.04 -25.36
N LYS A 286 28.44 -7.95 -25.44
CA LYS A 286 28.31 -6.79 -24.54
C LYS A 286 26.93 -6.10 -24.55
N LYS A 287 26.08 -6.37 -25.52
CA LYS A 287 24.79 -5.65 -25.70
C LYS A 287 23.60 -6.56 -25.83
N ILE A 288 23.79 -7.78 -26.30
CA ILE A 288 22.70 -8.66 -26.68
C ILE A 288 22.92 -10.05 -26.06
N LEU A 289 21.89 -10.58 -25.46
CA LEU A 289 21.77 -11.97 -25.08
C LEU A 289 20.79 -12.65 -26.02
N HIS A 290 21.20 -13.73 -26.64
CA HIS A 290 20.33 -14.65 -27.38
C HIS A 290 20.29 -15.99 -26.63
N PHE A 291 19.11 -16.34 -26.14
CA PHE A 291 18.83 -17.59 -25.45
C PHE A 291 17.83 -18.39 -26.26
N SER A 292 18.12 -19.66 -26.54
CA SER A 292 17.15 -20.57 -27.16
C SER A 292 17.13 -21.90 -26.45
N ILE A 293 15.93 -22.46 -26.33
CA ILE A 293 15.73 -23.80 -25.77
C ILE A 293 14.72 -24.56 -26.63
N THR A 294 15.08 -25.81 -26.95
CA THR A 294 14.22 -26.73 -27.72
C THR A 294 14.10 -28.06 -27.01
N ASN A 295 12.90 -28.55 -26.89
CA ASN A 295 12.62 -29.87 -26.34
C ASN A 295 11.61 -30.65 -27.19
N LYS A 296 11.74 -31.98 -27.23
CA LYS A 296 10.74 -32.91 -27.77
C LYS A 296 9.53 -32.98 -26.84
N LYS A 297 8.31 -32.99 -27.39
CA LYS A 297 7.05 -33.06 -26.64
C LYS A 297 6.66 -34.51 -26.31
N HIS A 298 6.01 -34.71 -25.16
CA HIS A 298 5.36 -36.00 -24.88
C HIS A 298 4.14 -36.22 -25.75
N ASN A 299 3.98 -37.42 -26.33
CA ASN A 299 2.86 -37.77 -27.23
C ASN A 299 1.46 -37.76 -26.57
N HIS A 300 1.37 -37.62 -25.23
CA HIS A 300 0.12 -37.79 -24.48
C HIS A 300 -0.34 -36.53 -23.70
N ASN A 301 0.35 -35.45 -23.74
CA ASN A 301 -0.10 -34.24 -23.04
C ASN A 301 -1.09 -33.44 -23.88
N LYS A 302 -2.38 -33.69 -23.65
CA LYS A 302 -3.51 -32.82 -24.01
C LYS A 302 -3.69 -31.68 -23.03
N ASP A 303 -2.67 -31.26 -22.28
CA ASP A 303 -2.78 -30.08 -21.41
C ASP A 303 -2.71 -28.83 -22.26
N GLU A 304 -3.88 -28.38 -22.74
CA GLU A 304 -4.12 -27.08 -23.38
C GLU A 304 -3.88 -25.90 -22.42
N MET A 305 -3.49 -26.13 -21.17
CA MET A 305 -3.22 -25.12 -20.14
C MET A 305 -1.73 -24.89 -19.86
N GLY A 306 -0.88 -24.89 -20.88
CA GLY A 306 0.53 -24.51 -20.77
C GLY A 306 0.76 -22.99 -20.73
N GLY A 307 0.00 -22.22 -19.94
CA GLY A 307 0.00 -20.75 -20.07
C GLY A 307 0.58 -19.94 -18.91
N VAL A 308 0.48 -20.40 -17.67
CA VAL A 308 0.72 -19.51 -16.51
C VAL A 308 2.20 -19.15 -16.32
N GLY A 309 3.13 -20.09 -16.54
CA GLY A 309 4.56 -19.81 -16.36
C GLY A 309 5.10 -18.83 -17.42
N LEU A 310 4.81 -19.07 -18.69
CA LEU A 310 5.28 -18.25 -19.80
C LEU A 310 4.61 -16.87 -19.86
N SER A 311 3.32 -16.78 -19.55
CA SER A 311 2.62 -15.49 -19.48
C SER A 311 3.19 -14.60 -18.37
N ASN A 312 3.64 -15.19 -17.26
CA ASN A 312 4.32 -14.47 -16.19
C ASN A 312 5.70 -13.94 -16.65
N VAL A 313 6.46 -14.77 -17.38
CA VAL A 313 7.75 -14.34 -17.96
C VAL A 313 7.55 -13.22 -18.96
N GLU A 314 6.60 -13.34 -19.87
CA GLU A 314 6.30 -12.32 -20.87
C GLU A 314 5.89 -11.01 -20.20
N ARG A 315 5.04 -11.07 -19.17
CA ARG A 315 4.65 -9.88 -18.41
C ARG A 315 5.85 -9.25 -17.69
N ARG A 316 6.76 -10.04 -17.13
CA ARG A 316 8.00 -9.52 -16.53
C ARG A 316 8.90 -8.86 -17.58
N LEU A 317 9.04 -9.46 -18.75
CA LEU A 317 9.78 -8.89 -19.86
C LEU A 317 9.19 -7.57 -20.33
N GLN A 318 7.87 -7.47 -20.47
CA GLN A 318 7.17 -6.22 -20.83
C GLN A 318 7.43 -5.09 -19.83
N LEU A 319 7.46 -5.41 -18.53
CA LEU A 319 7.64 -4.42 -17.47
C LEU A 319 9.10 -3.99 -17.31
N LEU A 320 10.06 -4.91 -17.44
CA LEU A 320 11.45 -4.68 -17.09
C LEU A 320 12.35 -4.42 -18.31
N TYR A 321 11.95 -4.88 -19.49
CA TYR A 321 12.64 -4.67 -20.76
C TYR A 321 11.73 -4.04 -21.84
N PRO A 322 11.02 -2.90 -21.58
CA PRO A 322 10.09 -2.33 -22.54
C PRO A 322 10.79 -1.96 -23.84
N GLY A 323 10.38 -2.60 -24.95
CA GLY A 323 10.96 -2.41 -26.28
C GLY A 323 12.38 -2.96 -26.47
N ARG A 324 12.94 -3.67 -25.46
CA ARG A 324 14.32 -4.21 -25.46
C ARG A 324 14.36 -5.74 -25.43
N TYR A 325 13.26 -6.41 -25.77
CA TYR A 325 13.23 -7.87 -25.89
C TYR A 325 12.44 -8.33 -27.11
N LYS A 326 12.77 -9.51 -27.58
CA LYS A 326 11.98 -10.25 -28.56
C LYS A 326 11.85 -11.68 -28.10
N LEU A 327 10.62 -12.14 -27.89
CA LEU A 327 10.29 -13.52 -27.54
C LEU A 327 9.57 -14.17 -28.69
N ASN A 328 10.11 -15.29 -29.17
CA ASN A 328 9.53 -16.12 -30.22
C ASN A 328 9.29 -17.53 -29.68
N ILE A 329 8.08 -18.05 -29.88
CA ILE A 329 7.69 -19.38 -29.43
C ILE A 329 7.19 -20.17 -30.62
N VAL A 330 7.87 -21.28 -30.94
CA VAL A 330 7.49 -22.18 -32.01
C VAL A 330 6.98 -23.48 -31.38
N ASN A 331 5.69 -23.73 -31.50
CA ASN A 331 5.02 -24.91 -30.99
C ASN A 331 4.66 -25.84 -32.16
N SER A 332 5.59 -26.72 -32.57
CA SER A 332 5.35 -27.72 -33.62
C SER A 332 4.65 -28.98 -33.07
N THR A 333 4.32 -29.93 -33.94
CA THR A 333 3.71 -31.21 -33.56
C THR A 333 4.59 -32.04 -32.63
N SER A 334 5.92 -32.03 -32.83
CA SER A 334 6.88 -32.86 -32.13
C SER A 334 7.77 -32.09 -31.14
N HIS A 335 8.04 -30.81 -31.40
CA HIS A 335 8.97 -30.02 -30.63
C HIS A 335 8.34 -28.70 -30.16
N TYR A 336 8.89 -28.21 -29.06
CA TYR A 336 8.62 -26.89 -28.52
C TYR A 336 9.92 -26.10 -28.42
N THR A 337 9.96 -24.93 -29.03
CA THR A 337 11.14 -24.05 -29.03
C THR A 337 10.75 -22.67 -28.50
N SER A 338 11.54 -22.17 -27.57
CA SER A 338 11.47 -20.80 -27.09
C SER A 338 12.76 -20.07 -27.39
N GLU A 339 12.68 -18.93 -28.00
CA GLU A 339 13.81 -18.05 -28.34
C GLU A 339 13.59 -16.68 -27.70
N LEU A 340 14.56 -16.25 -26.92
CA LEU A 340 14.55 -14.97 -26.26
C LEU A 340 15.78 -14.19 -26.67
N MET A 341 15.57 -12.97 -27.19
CA MET A 341 16.61 -11.99 -27.42
C MET A 341 16.39 -10.82 -26.48
N LEU A 342 17.44 -10.44 -25.76
CA LEU A 342 17.43 -9.30 -24.81
C LEU A 342 18.54 -8.33 -25.18
N ASP A 343 18.22 -7.04 -25.16
CA ASP A 343 19.22 -5.96 -25.09
C ASP A 343 19.61 -5.77 -23.61
N ILE A 344 20.84 -6.13 -23.28
CA ILE A 344 21.39 -6.18 -21.91
C ILE A 344 22.48 -5.16 -21.68
#